data_47916f0f410c7dd26f0d02e64c50c7ff
#
_entry.id   47916f0f410c7dd26f0d02e64c50c7ff
#
_cell.length_a   1.000
_cell.length_b   1.000
_cell.length_c   1.000
_cell.angle_alpha   90.00
_cell.angle_beta   90.00
_cell.angle_gamma   90.00
#
_symmetry.space_group_name_H-M   'P 1'
#
loop_
_entity.id
_entity.type
_entity.pdbx_description
1 polymer ?
#
loop_
_entity_poly.entity_id
_entity_poly.type
_entity_poly.pdbx_seq_one_letter_code
_entity_poly.pdbx_strand_id
1 'polypeptide(L)'
;MKDFWNDLEHVSKLGDKFHYMHSLTLRGLENELEDSAFEIIDGQQRLATSLILLGLLAKITQHKDPKYDSMNLESVLSYKYYGLSEAFRAIMGEEKDLEKFQTSFYAKNLIDACAFFKEKISDTPMETLEKMFDVLTKKMLFSVAELNDNRIDPFSSFETINNRGKDLSTLELFKNRLHFVAHKICNGQKLETLQQEINKTYTIIYDDLRSFEDNDLERFLKHFVAYYYGENSNKFKERLLEMEFNAHRKYDDANLDDEYDKIDELLFYLSYSSKVWNFLHTLDEKAITLIFNDNKKLEIEITPKTRTLLDKMRCLNALSDNAFLPLLLSLFTIQLEGKHANKQPYTTKELEGLLEYLERFGFLIYGVAGRDTAKNEWIGLDWLL
;
A
#
# COMPACT_ATOMS: atom_id res chain seq x y z
N MET A 1 14.52 2.70 9.89
CA MET A 1 15.29 1.77 10.74
C MET A 1 16.70 2.25 10.98
N LYS A 2 17.50 2.48 9.95
CA LYS A 2 18.90 2.92 10.08
C LYS A 2 19.03 4.23 10.87
N ASP A 3 18.24 5.24 10.55
CA ASP A 3 18.26 6.53 11.25
C ASP A 3 17.86 6.37 12.72
N PHE A 4 16.80 5.60 12.99
CA PHE A 4 16.35 5.32 14.35
C PHE A 4 17.45 4.61 15.20
N TRP A 5 18.15 3.64 14.63
CA TRP A 5 19.29 3.02 15.29
C TRP A 5 20.43 4.01 15.57
N ASN A 6 20.77 4.82 14.58
CA ASN A 6 21.81 5.84 14.70
C ASN A 6 21.47 6.90 15.75
N ASP A 7 20.20 7.34 15.80
CA ASP A 7 19.72 8.29 16.80
C ASP A 7 19.83 7.71 18.20
N LEU A 8 19.39 6.45 18.38
CA LEU A 8 19.49 5.75 19.66
C LEU A 8 20.94 5.58 20.11
N GLU A 9 21.81 5.17 19.22
CA GLU A 9 23.26 5.04 19.49
C GLU A 9 23.87 6.41 19.83
N HIS A 10 23.49 7.46 19.09
CA HIS A 10 23.98 8.82 19.37
C HIS A 10 23.53 9.31 20.74
N VAL A 11 22.28 9.19 21.09
CA VAL A 11 21.75 9.61 22.41
C VAL A 11 22.36 8.78 23.53
N SER A 12 22.66 7.51 23.31
CA SER A 12 23.32 6.66 24.33
C SER A 12 24.73 7.15 24.70
N LYS A 13 25.39 7.90 23.81
CA LYS A 13 26.71 8.52 24.02
C LYS A 13 26.65 9.90 24.64
N LEU A 14 25.50 10.59 24.57
CA LEU A 14 25.34 11.98 25.01
C LEU A 14 24.94 12.16 26.50
N GLY A 15 24.73 11.09 27.25
CA GLY A 15 24.42 11.11 28.69
C GLY A 15 23.01 11.60 28.99
N ASP A 16 22.83 12.88 29.34
CA ASP A 16 21.57 13.40 29.92
C ASP A 16 20.56 14.00 28.91
N LYS A 17 20.76 13.79 27.62
CA LYS A 17 19.86 14.34 26.60
C LYS A 17 18.68 13.42 26.31
N PHE A 18 17.52 14.02 26.03
CA PHE A 18 16.32 13.35 25.54
C PHE A 18 16.26 13.48 24.00
N HIS A 19 15.64 12.52 23.36
CA HIS A 19 15.37 12.54 21.93
C HIS A 19 13.87 12.53 21.68
N TYR A 20 13.44 13.43 20.80
CA TYR A 20 12.04 13.55 20.43
C TYR A 20 11.72 12.65 19.22
N MET A 21 10.83 11.67 19.44
CA MET A 21 10.41 10.66 18.48
C MET A 21 9.19 11.07 17.63
N HIS A 22 8.86 12.35 17.61
CA HIS A 22 7.62 12.88 17.02
C HIS A 22 6.33 12.52 17.79
N SER A 23 5.18 12.81 17.17
CA SER A 23 3.86 12.60 17.78
C SER A 23 3.35 11.17 17.55
N LEU A 24 2.57 10.68 18.51
CA LEU A 24 1.59 9.63 18.35
C LEU A 24 0.21 10.26 18.46
N THR A 25 -0.66 9.98 17.50
CA THR A 25 -2.05 10.41 17.55
C THR A 25 -2.94 9.22 17.82
N LEU A 26 -3.69 9.27 18.89
CA LEU A 26 -4.50 8.20 19.43
C LEU A 26 -5.98 8.60 19.45
N ARG A 27 -6.88 7.62 19.31
CA ARG A 27 -8.32 7.76 19.52
C ARG A 27 -8.78 6.69 20.50
N GLY A 28 -9.49 7.06 21.56
CA GLY A 28 -10.10 6.10 22.49
C GLY A 28 -11.17 5.25 21.80
N LEU A 29 -11.23 3.97 22.14
CA LEU A 29 -12.28 3.05 21.70
C LEU A 29 -13.38 3.00 22.78
N GLU A 30 -14.62 3.37 22.43
CA GLU A 30 -15.72 3.63 23.38
C GLU A 30 -16.28 2.40 24.10
N ASN A 31 -15.84 1.16 23.81
CA ASN A 31 -16.57 -0.05 24.21
C ASN A 31 -15.82 -1.09 25.05
N GLU A 32 -14.67 -0.79 25.62
CA GLU A 32 -13.97 -1.81 26.42
C GLU A 32 -13.92 -1.47 27.91
N LEU A 33 -14.56 -2.34 28.68
CA LEU A 33 -14.89 -2.16 30.09
C LEU A 33 -13.71 -2.26 31.07
N GLU A 34 -12.48 -2.55 30.64
CA GLU A 34 -11.41 -2.82 31.62
C GLU A 34 -10.03 -2.22 31.32
N ASP A 35 -9.64 -1.87 30.10
CA ASP A 35 -8.38 -1.16 29.86
C ASP A 35 -8.51 -0.24 28.67
N SER A 36 -8.03 0.98 28.80
CA SER A 36 -8.11 2.02 27.77
C SER A 36 -7.38 1.56 26.48
N ALA A 37 -8.11 0.91 25.60
CA ALA A 37 -7.60 0.59 24.27
C ALA A 37 -7.70 1.82 23.37
N PHE A 38 -6.65 2.06 22.59
CA PHE A 38 -6.58 3.19 21.69
C PHE A 38 -6.33 2.73 20.27
N GLU A 39 -7.04 3.32 19.32
CA GLU A 39 -6.69 3.23 17.92
C GLU A 39 -5.56 4.22 17.61
N ILE A 40 -4.50 3.75 16.96
CA ILE A 40 -3.39 4.60 16.55
C ILE A 40 -3.72 5.22 15.19
N ILE A 41 -3.95 6.52 15.18
CA ILE A 41 -4.25 7.28 13.95
C ILE A 41 -2.95 7.62 13.20
N ASP A 42 -1.92 8.09 13.92
CA ASP A 42 -0.59 8.34 13.38
C ASP A 42 0.51 7.81 14.30
N GLY A 43 1.63 7.42 13.72
CA GLY A 43 2.82 6.96 14.42
C GLY A 43 2.93 5.42 14.55
N GLN A 44 2.07 4.67 13.88
CA GLN A 44 2.05 3.18 13.92
C GLN A 44 3.43 2.57 13.62
N GLN A 45 4.10 3.02 12.56
CA GLN A 45 5.42 2.50 12.17
C GLN A 45 6.48 2.79 13.23
N ARG A 46 6.47 3.99 13.80
CA ARG A 46 7.42 4.40 14.84
C ARG A 46 7.25 3.58 16.10
N LEU A 47 6.00 3.38 16.54
CA LEU A 47 5.69 2.56 17.71
C LEU A 47 6.06 1.09 17.48
N ALA A 48 5.67 0.48 16.37
CA ALA A 48 6.00 -0.89 16.03
C ALA A 48 7.52 -1.13 16.00
N THR A 49 8.26 -0.25 15.34
CA THR A 49 9.72 -0.30 15.24
C THR A 49 10.37 -0.21 16.63
N SER A 50 9.87 0.70 17.49
CA SER A 50 10.35 0.87 18.85
C SER A 50 10.07 -0.36 19.71
N LEU A 51 8.89 -0.97 19.59
CA LEU A 51 8.53 -2.18 20.36
C LEU A 51 9.35 -3.39 19.92
N ILE A 52 9.61 -3.57 18.61
CA ILE A 52 10.46 -4.66 18.11
C ILE A 52 11.87 -4.53 18.71
N LEU A 53 12.46 -3.33 18.62
CA LEU A 53 13.79 -3.11 19.18
C LEU A 53 13.81 -3.26 20.70
N LEU A 54 12.78 -2.76 21.41
CA LEU A 54 12.65 -2.90 22.87
C LEU A 54 12.62 -4.37 23.30
N GLY A 55 11.79 -5.19 22.64
CA GLY A 55 11.71 -6.62 22.93
C GLY A 55 13.05 -7.35 22.73
N LEU A 56 13.78 -7.03 21.65
CA LEU A 56 15.09 -7.60 21.39
C LEU A 56 16.15 -7.17 22.44
N LEU A 57 16.18 -5.88 22.78
CA LEU A 57 17.13 -5.35 23.78
C LEU A 57 16.82 -5.87 25.18
N ALA A 58 15.54 -5.85 25.61
CA ALA A 58 15.13 -6.35 26.93
C ALA A 58 15.59 -7.77 27.17
N LYS A 59 15.48 -8.61 26.15
CA LYS A 59 15.89 -10.00 26.23
C LYS A 59 17.41 -10.18 26.32
N ILE A 60 18.15 -9.52 25.46
CA ILE A 60 19.61 -9.66 25.41
C ILE A 60 20.25 -9.09 26.64
N THR A 61 19.76 -7.96 27.15
CA THR A 61 20.25 -7.38 28.41
C THR A 61 19.70 -8.10 29.65
N GLN A 62 18.93 -9.17 29.48
CA GLN A 62 18.32 -9.97 30.55
C GLN A 62 17.54 -9.10 31.57
N HIS A 63 16.81 -8.11 31.05
CA HIS A 63 16.05 -7.19 31.90
C HIS A 63 14.88 -7.92 32.57
N LYS A 64 14.83 -7.90 33.92
CA LYS A 64 13.88 -8.70 34.72
C LYS A 64 12.54 -8.02 34.99
N ASP A 65 12.34 -6.77 34.58
CA ASP A 65 11.05 -6.09 34.77
C ASP A 65 9.97 -6.72 33.87
N PRO A 66 8.91 -7.29 34.46
CA PRO A 66 7.86 -7.99 33.69
C PRO A 66 7.22 -7.15 32.58
N LYS A 67 7.19 -5.80 32.73
CA LYS A 67 6.61 -4.91 31.69
C LYS A 67 7.34 -4.96 30.35
N TYR A 68 8.60 -5.44 30.35
CA TYR A 68 9.39 -5.61 29.11
C TYR A 68 9.45 -7.07 28.65
N ASP A 69 8.66 -7.96 29.27
CA ASP A 69 8.52 -9.33 28.82
C ASP A 69 7.88 -9.34 27.41
N SER A 70 8.37 -10.24 26.57
CA SER A 70 7.87 -10.40 25.20
C SER A 70 6.36 -10.63 25.13
N MET A 71 5.79 -11.38 26.07
CA MET A 71 4.34 -11.61 26.14
C MET A 71 3.56 -10.33 26.42
N ASN A 72 4.07 -9.46 27.30
CA ASN A 72 3.43 -8.18 27.59
C ASN A 72 3.59 -7.20 26.42
N LEU A 73 4.77 -7.16 25.77
CA LEU A 73 4.99 -6.33 24.59
C LEU A 73 4.15 -6.78 23.40
N GLU A 74 3.90 -8.09 23.26
CA GLU A 74 3.00 -8.65 22.24
C GLU A 74 1.57 -8.12 22.38
N SER A 75 1.10 -7.93 23.62
CA SER A 75 -0.27 -7.45 23.89
C SER A 75 -0.44 -5.93 23.73
N VAL A 76 0.66 -5.16 23.70
CA VAL A 76 0.62 -3.69 23.60
C VAL A 76 0.11 -3.23 22.23
N LEU A 77 0.40 -3.97 21.16
CA LEU A 77 0.05 -3.57 19.79
C LEU A 77 -0.69 -4.70 19.09
N SER A 78 -1.90 -4.42 18.65
CA SER A 78 -2.68 -5.32 17.79
C SER A 78 -3.01 -4.64 16.47
N TYR A 79 -3.09 -5.44 15.42
CA TYR A 79 -3.46 -4.97 14.10
C TYR A 79 -4.83 -5.53 13.73
N LYS A 80 -5.68 -4.72 13.13
CA LYS A 80 -6.98 -5.17 12.58
C LYS A 80 -6.82 -6.18 11.44
N TYR A 81 -5.62 -6.27 10.86
CA TYR A 81 -5.35 -7.15 9.72
C TYR A 81 -4.71 -8.45 10.18
N TYR A 82 -5.38 -9.53 9.79
CA TYR A 82 -4.83 -10.88 9.89
C TYR A 82 -3.45 -10.92 9.21
N GLY A 83 -2.56 -11.73 9.69
CA GLY A 83 -1.20 -11.82 9.16
C GLY A 83 -0.22 -10.78 9.69
N LEU A 84 -0.61 -9.52 9.86
CA LEU A 84 0.26 -8.50 10.43
C LEU A 84 0.39 -8.69 11.95
N SER A 85 -0.73 -8.95 12.65
CA SER A 85 -0.72 -9.31 14.07
C SER A 85 0.05 -10.60 14.30
N GLU A 86 -0.11 -11.60 13.43
CA GLU A 86 0.62 -12.86 13.53
C GLU A 86 2.12 -12.68 13.32
N ALA A 87 2.53 -11.88 12.34
CA ALA A 87 3.93 -11.54 12.11
C ALA A 87 4.53 -10.82 13.33
N PHE A 88 3.81 -9.85 13.89
CA PHE A 88 4.27 -9.13 15.09
C PHE A 88 4.41 -10.06 16.30
N ARG A 89 3.44 -10.93 16.55
CA ARG A 89 3.48 -11.96 17.61
C ARG A 89 4.63 -12.93 17.41
N ALA A 90 4.83 -13.42 16.18
CA ALA A 90 5.94 -14.31 15.87
C ALA A 90 7.30 -13.67 16.10
N ILE A 91 7.45 -12.37 15.82
CA ILE A 91 8.67 -11.60 16.13
C ILE A 91 8.88 -11.52 17.65
N MET A 92 7.84 -11.18 18.42
CA MET A 92 7.92 -11.07 19.87
C MET A 92 8.13 -12.42 20.55
N GLY A 93 7.44 -13.46 20.05
CA GLY A 93 7.58 -14.86 20.52
C GLY A 93 8.84 -15.57 20.05
N GLU A 94 9.69 -14.93 19.22
CA GLU A 94 10.93 -15.49 18.67
C GLU A 94 10.76 -16.78 17.86
N GLU A 95 9.73 -16.81 17.06
CA GLU A 95 9.61 -17.90 16.10
C GLU A 95 10.87 -17.99 15.22
N LYS A 96 11.39 -19.23 15.08
CA LYS A 96 12.65 -19.46 14.34
C LYS A 96 12.49 -19.24 12.84
N ASP A 97 11.31 -19.56 12.32
CA ASP A 97 10.98 -19.44 10.90
C ASP A 97 9.98 -18.31 10.71
N LEU A 98 10.50 -17.08 10.57
CA LEU A 98 9.69 -15.90 10.32
C LEU A 98 9.24 -15.79 8.85
N GLU A 99 9.87 -16.51 7.93
CA GLU A 99 9.53 -16.44 6.50
C GLU A 99 8.08 -16.87 6.24
N LYS A 100 7.57 -17.84 6.99
CA LYS A 100 6.17 -18.30 6.88
C LYS A 100 5.12 -17.22 7.24
N PHE A 101 5.53 -16.17 7.95
CA PHE A 101 4.66 -15.04 8.33
C PHE A 101 4.78 -13.85 7.37
N GLN A 102 5.56 -13.93 6.31
CA GLN A 102 5.64 -12.91 5.25
C GLN A 102 4.41 -12.93 4.34
N THR A 103 3.23 -12.87 4.93
CA THR A 103 1.95 -12.98 4.22
C THR A 103 1.54 -11.72 3.47
N SER A 104 2.22 -10.60 3.73
CA SER A 104 1.96 -9.31 3.08
C SER A 104 3.21 -8.43 3.08
N PHE A 105 3.20 -7.39 2.25
CA PHE A 105 4.23 -6.35 2.24
C PHE A 105 4.50 -5.75 3.63
N TYR A 106 3.45 -5.45 4.38
CA TYR A 106 3.58 -4.89 5.72
C TYR A 106 4.17 -5.89 6.72
N ALA A 107 3.74 -7.16 6.67
CA ALA A 107 4.29 -8.22 7.51
C ALA A 107 5.78 -8.43 7.22
N LYS A 108 6.16 -8.42 5.94
CA LYS A 108 7.56 -8.48 5.52
C LYS A 108 8.36 -7.32 6.10
N ASN A 109 7.85 -6.09 6.06
CA ASN A 109 8.55 -4.91 6.62
C ASN A 109 8.81 -5.04 8.12
N LEU A 110 7.90 -5.64 8.89
CA LEU A 110 8.14 -5.94 10.32
C LEU A 110 9.25 -6.97 10.50
N ILE A 111 9.24 -8.02 9.69
CA ILE A 111 10.26 -9.09 9.76
C ILE A 111 11.63 -8.56 9.34
N ASP A 112 11.69 -7.76 8.27
CA ASP A 112 12.93 -7.10 7.82
C ASP A 112 13.46 -6.13 8.90
N ALA A 113 12.58 -5.44 9.62
CA ALA A 113 12.98 -4.61 10.76
C ALA A 113 13.60 -5.44 11.91
N CYS A 114 12.99 -6.57 12.21
CA CYS A 114 13.52 -7.50 13.22
C CYS A 114 14.91 -8.05 12.81
N ALA A 115 15.05 -8.47 11.55
CA ALA A 115 16.31 -8.96 11.00
C ALA A 115 17.41 -7.90 11.06
N PHE A 116 17.10 -6.67 10.63
CA PHE A 116 18.02 -5.52 10.71
C PHE A 116 18.50 -5.26 12.15
N PHE A 117 17.59 -5.25 13.12
CA PHE A 117 17.99 -5.01 14.51
C PHE A 117 18.79 -6.17 15.10
N LYS A 118 18.46 -7.42 14.77
CA LYS A 118 19.24 -8.59 15.20
C LYS A 118 20.69 -8.52 14.69
N GLU A 119 20.88 -8.15 13.43
CA GLU A 119 22.20 -7.93 12.84
C GLU A 119 22.96 -6.83 13.60
N LYS A 120 22.35 -5.66 13.80
CA LYS A 120 22.97 -4.55 14.52
C LYS A 120 23.33 -4.89 15.97
N ILE A 121 22.47 -5.60 16.64
CA ILE A 121 22.70 -6.05 18.03
C ILE A 121 23.89 -7.02 18.10
N SER A 122 24.03 -7.94 17.13
CA SER A 122 25.15 -8.88 17.12
C SER A 122 26.52 -8.22 17.02
N ASP A 123 26.59 -7.07 16.39
CA ASP A 123 27.82 -6.30 16.16
C ASP A 123 28.10 -5.26 17.27
N THR A 124 27.21 -5.15 18.28
CA THR A 124 27.27 -4.09 19.29
C THR A 124 27.68 -4.67 20.67
N PRO A 125 28.65 -4.05 21.38
CA PRO A 125 29.06 -4.49 22.70
C PRO A 125 27.91 -4.43 23.74
N MET A 126 27.86 -5.38 24.66
CA MET A 126 26.81 -5.52 25.68
C MET A 126 26.59 -4.23 26.49
N GLU A 127 27.69 -3.61 26.94
CA GLU A 127 27.62 -2.34 27.70
C GLU A 127 26.89 -1.22 26.89
N THR A 128 27.07 -1.20 25.58
CA THR A 128 26.36 -0.24 24.70
C THR A 128 24.90 -0.62 24.58
N LEU A 129 24.56 -1.90 24.45
CA LEU A 129 23.18 -2.38 24.38
C LEU A 129 22.40 -2.07 25.65
N GLU A 130 23.01 -2.23 26.84
CA GLU A 130 22.40 -1.84 28.12
C GLU A 130 22.10 -0.34 28.18
N LYS A 131 23.05 0.50 27.74
CA LYS A 131 22.81 1.96 27.61
C LYS A 131 21.72 2.29 26.61
N MET A 132 21.68 1.61 25.47
CA MET A 132 20.63 1.79 24.47
C MET A 132 19.26 1.38 25.01
N PHE A 133 19.18 0.31 25.78
CA PHE A 133 17.93 -0.08 26.45
C PHE A 133 17.44 1.01 27.40
N ASP A 134 18.33 1.54 28.24
CA ASP A 134 18.01 2.63 29.18
C ASP A 134 17.56 3.91 28.44
N VAL A 135 18.20 4.24 27.33
CA VAL A 135 17.83 5.41 26.51
C VAL A 135 16.46 5.18 25.85
N LEU A 136 16.25 4.03 25.26
CA LEU A 136 14.99 3.71 24.58
C LEU A 136 13.80 3.79 25.55
N THR A 137 13.98 3.31 26.79
CA THR A 137 12.90 3.27 27.78
C THR A 137 12.70 4.56 28.58
N LYS A 138 13.73 5.42 28.68
CA LYS A 138 13.71 6.58 29.58
C LYS A 138 13.91 7.93 28.88
N LYS A 139 14.48 7.94 27.67
CA LYS A 139 14.93 9.20 27.01
C LYS A 139 14.36 9.41 25.60
N MET A 140 13.81 8.38 25.00
CA MET A 140 13.11 8.50 23.71
C MET A 140 11.66 8.89 23.97
N LEU A 141 11.27 10.11 23.61
CA LEU A 141 9.99 10.69 24.00
C LEU A 141 9.06 10.85 22.80
N PHE A 142 7.84 10.38 22.97
CA PHE A 142 6.72 10.69 22.07
C PHE A 142 5.87 11.83 22.66
N SER A 143 5.41 12.73 21.81
CA SER A 143 4.28 13.60 22.12
C SER A 143 2.99 12.86 21.80
N VAL A 144 2.13 12.65 22.78
CA VAL A 144 0.85 11.95 22.57
C VAL A 144 -0.26 12.97 22.43
N ALA A 145 -1.00 12.90 21.31
CA ALA A 145 -2.22 13.66 21.07
C ALA A 145 -3.41 12.69 21.08
N GLU A 146 -4.39 12.93 21.94
CA GLU A 146 -5.61 12.14 22.03
C GLU A 146 -6.77 12.85 21.35
N LEU A 147 -7.44 12.17 20.40
CA LEU A 147 -8.63 12.64 19.71
C LEU A 147 -9.86 12.08 20.42
N ASN A 148 -10.25 12.69 21.53
CA ASN A 148 -11.34 12.21 22.38
C ASN A 148 -12.70 12.87 22.07
N ASP A 149 -12.76 13.80 21.10
CA ASP A 149 -13.98 14.47 20.70
C ASP A 149 -14.54 13.85 19.42
N ASN A 150 -15.73 13.25 19.50
CA ASN A 150 -16.41 12.62 18.37
C ASN A 150 -16.74 13.56 17.21
N ARG A 151 -16.58 14.89 17.41
CA ARG A 151 -16.69 15.89 16.34
C ARG A 151 -15.42 16.01 15.50
N ILE A 152 -14.31 15.44 15.97
CA ILE A 152 -13.05 15.41 15.23
C ILE A 152 -13.04 14.15 14.39
N ASP A 153 -13.07 14.33 13.06
CA ASP A 153 -12.94 13.21 12.14
C ASP A 153 -11.49 12.71 12.09
N PRO A 154 -11.24 11.41 12.41
CA PRO A 154 -9.90 10.85 12.47
C PRO A 154 -9.16 10.90 11.13
N PHE A 155 -9.87 10.74 10.02
CA PHE A 155 -9.27 10.70 8.68
C PHE A 155 -8.83 12.09 8.23
N SER A 156 -9.65 13.12 8.46
CA SER A 156 -9.27 14.52 8.22
C SER A 156 -8.10 14.94 9.11
N SER A 157 -8.08 14.47 10.35
CA SER A 157 -6.98 14.72 11.28
C SER A 157 -5.68 14.05 10.78
N PHE A 158 -5.76 12.80 10.32
CA PHE A 158 -4.64 12.08 9.76
C PHE A 158 -4.05 12.80 8.53
N GLU A 159 -4.88 13.23 7.58
CA GLU A 159 -4.43 14.01 6.42
C GLU A 159 -3.76 15.32 6.85
N THR A 160 -4.34 16.04 7.82
CA THR A 160 -3.80 17.31 8.29
C THR A 160 -2.46 17.15 9.02
N ILE A 161 -2.31 16.10 9.82
CA ILE A 161 -1.07 15.80 10.56
C ILE A 161 0.03 15.40 9.60
N ASN A 162 -0.27 14.52 8.64
CA ASN A 162 0.73 14.03 7.69
C ASN A 162 1.19 15.09 6.69
N ASN A 163 0.37 16.05 6.32
CA ASN A 163 0.78 17.20 5.48
C ASN A 163 1.89 18.07 6.11
N ARG A 164 2.23 17.85 7.37
CA ARG A 164 3.32 18.55 8.08
C ARG A 164 4.59 17.72 8.27
N GLY A 165 4.58 16.45 7.85
CA GLY A 165 5.68 15.49 7.99
C GLY A 165 6.27 15.09 6.66
N LYS A 166 6.65 13.79 6.51
CA LYS A 166 6.96 13.19 5.22
C LYS A 166 5.64 13.05 4.45
N ASP A 167 5.58 13.64 3.26
CA ASP A 167 4.39 13.54 2.43
C ASP A 167 4.02 12.07 2.20
N LEU A 168 2.74 11.75 2.41
CA LEU A 168 2.18 10.47 2.06
C LEU A 168 2.19 10.31 0.54
N SER A 169 2.43 9.08 0.07
CA SER A 169 2.19 8.77 -1.33
C SER A 169 0.72 9.01 -1.71
N THR A 170 0.45 9.34 -2.96
CA THR A 170 -0.94 9.52 -3.42
C THR A 170 -1.77 8.25 -3.19
N LEU A 171 -1.14 7.08 -3.29
CA LEU A 171 -1.79 5.79 -3.03
C LEU A 171 -2.25 5.67 -1.56
N GLU A 172 -1.43 6.10 -0.60
CA GLU A 172 -1.78 6.11 0.83
C GLU A 172 -2.87 7.15 1.13
N LEU A 173 -2.76 8.35 0.57
CA LEU A 173 -3.80 9.38 0.69
C LEU A 173 -5.13 8.87 0.14
N PHE A 174 -5.09 8.19 -0.99
CA PHE A 174 -6.28 7.65 -1.62
C PHE A 174 -6.91 6.52 -0.78
N LYS A 175 -6.11 5.62 -0.22
CA LYS A 175 -6.57 4.62 0.74
C LYS A 175 -7.34 5.26 1.89
N ASN A 176 -6.71 6.27 2.52
CA ASN A 176 -7.31 6.99 3.63
C ASN A 176 -8.64 7.66 3.23
N ARG A 177 -8.68 8.25 2.03
CA ARG A 177 -9.89 8.87 1.50
C ARG A 177 -11.02 7.86 1.28
N LEU A 178 -10.73 6.67 0.79
CA LEU A 178 -11.73 5.59 0.65
C LEU A 178 -12.29 5.16 2.01
N HIS A 179 -11.44 5.01 3.04
CA HIS A 179 -11.92 4.74 4.40
C HIS A 179 -12.80 5.86 4.95
N PHE A 180 -12.43 7.12 4.71
CA PHE A 180 -13.23 8.27 5.11
C PHE A 180 -14.61 8.27 4.44
N VAL A 181 -14.68 8.03 3.13
CA VAL A 181 -15.94 7.94 2.40
C VAL A 181 -16.77 6.76 2.90
N ALA A 182 -16.14 5.58 3.11
CA ALA A 182 -16.82 4.42 3.66
C ALA A 182 -17.55 4.72 4.99
N HIS A 183 -16.91 5.47 5.90
CA HIS A 183 -17.55 5.92 7.14
C HIS A 183 -18.72 6.89 6.94
N LYS A 184 -18.75 7.61 5.83
CA LYS A 184 -19.87 8.52 5.50
C LYS A 184 -21.06 7.82 4.86
N ILE A 185 -20.83 6.74 4.13
CA ILE A 185 -21.88 6.06 3.35
C ILE A 185 -22.37 4.76 4.01
N CYS A 186 -21.61 4.20 4.96
CA CYS A 186 -21.91 2.92 5.59
C CYS A 186 -21.84 2.98 7.10
N ASN A 187 -22.52 2.03 7.75
CA ASN A 187 -22.43 1.78 9.19
C ASN A 187 -22.49 0.27 9.49
N GLY A 188 -22.17 -0.11 10.73
CA GLY A 188 -22.23 -1.49 11.21
C GLY A 188 -21.48 -2.48 10.30
N GLN A 189 -22.08 -3.64 10.07
CA GLN A 189 -21.46 -4.73 9.29
C GLN A 189 -21.08 -4.33 7.86
N LYS A 190 -21.88 -3.45 7.21
CA LYS A 190 -21.59 -2.99 5.85
C LYS A 190 -20.32 -2.16 5.79
N LEU A 191 -20.09 -1.31 6.80
CA LEU A 191 -18.85 -0.55 6.95
C LEU A 191 -17.64 -1.47 7.16
N GLU A 192 -17.76 -2.44 8.07
CA GLU A 192 -16.67 -3.39 8.34
C GLU A 192 -16.28 -4.18 7.08
N THR A 193 -17.27 -4.63 6.30
CA THR A 193 -17.05 -5.35 5.04
C THR A 193 -16.28 -4.47 4.04
N LEU A 194 -16.74 -3.23 3.82
CA LEU A 194 -16.09 -2.32 2.87
C LEU A 194 -14.65 -1.96 3.31
N GLN A 195 -14.44 -1.74 4.60
CA GLN A 195 -13.09 -1.50 5.15
C GLN A 195 -12.17 -2.70 4.95
N GLN A 196 -12.67 -3.92 5.12
CA GLN A 196 -11.91 -5.14 4.85
C GLN A 196 -11.53 -5.25 3.38
N GLU A 197 -12.45 -4.97 2.45
CA GLU A 197 -12.17 -5.01 1.01
C GLU A 197 -11.18 -3.91 0.59
N ILE A 198 -11.29 -2.67 1.12
CA ILE A 198 -10.30 -1.62 0.90
C ILE A 198 -8.90 -2.13 1.31
N ASN A 199 -8.78 -2.67 2.51
CA ASN A 199 -7.49 -3.09 3.03
C ASN A 199 -6.90 -4.29 2.29
N LYS A 200 -7.74 -5.25 1.93
CA LYS A 200 -7.37 -6.41 1.11
C LYS A 200 -6.86 -5.97 -0.26
N THR A 201 -7.58 -5.08 -0.93
CA THR A 201 -7.18 -4.50 -2.21
C THR A 201 -5.82 -3.81 -2.13
N TYR A 202 -5.61 -2.98 -1.12
CA TYR A 202 -4.32 -2.30 -0.94
C TYR A 202 -3.18 -3.27 -0.58
N THR A 203 -3.47 -4.34 0.15
CA THR A 203 -2.48 -5.41 0.38
C THR A 203 -2.06 -6.04 -0.95
N ILE A 204 -3.02 -6.37 -1.82
CA ILE A 204 -2.75 -6.90 -3.17
C ILE A 204 -1.90 -5.93 -3.98
N ILE A 205 -2.27 -4.64 -4.01
CA ILE A 205 -1.53 -3.62 -4.76
C ILE A 205 -0.08 -3.52 -4.27
N TYR A 206 0.14 -3.45 -2.96
CA TYR A 206 1.49 -3.36 -2.41
C TYR A 206 2.30 -4.64 -2.65
N ASP A 207 1.68 -5.81 -2.62
CA ASP A 207 2.35 -7.07 -2.93
C ASP A 207 2.72 -7.17 -4.42
N ASP A 208 1.81 -6.77 -5.31
CA ASP A 208 2.06 -6.75 -6.76
C ASP A 208 3.16 -5.73 -7.13
N LEU A 209 3.17 -4.57 -6.46
CA LEU A 209 4.05 -3.46 -6.79
C LEU A 209 5.30 -3.36 -5.88
N ARG A 210 5.54 -4.33 -5.00
CA ARG A 210 6.63 -4.32 -3.99
C ARG A 210 8.04 -4.21 -4.58
N SER A 211 8.25 -4.61 -5.83
CA SER A 211 9.54 -4.54 -6.52
C SER A 211 9.79 -3.21 -7.21
N PHE A 212 8.83 -2.30 -7.16
CA PHE A 212 8.88 -0.99 -7.80
C PHE A 212 9.23 0.10 -6.79
N GLU A 213 9.76 1.22 -7.29
CA GLU A 213 10.06 2.40 -6.48
C GLU A 213 8.81 3.27 -6.23
N ASP A 214 8.89 4.21 -5.28
CA ASP A 214 7.78 5.13 -4.95
C ASP A 214 7.25 5.88 -6.19
N ASN A 215 8.13 6.25 -7.12
CA ASN A 215 7.74 6.91 -8.37
C ASN A 215 6.90 6.01 -9.28
N ASP A 216 7.10 4.70 -9.22
CA ASP A 216 6.34 3.76 -10.03
C ASP A 216 4.93 3.56 -9.48
N LEU A 217 4.73 3.67 -8.15
CA LEU A 217 3.41 3.69 -7.54
C LEU A 217 2.58 4.89 -8.01
N GLU A 218 3.19 6.07 -8.10
CA GLU A 218 2.54 7.26 -8.66
C GLU A 218 2.22 7.06 -10.16
N ARG A 219 3.13 6.48 -10.93
CA ARG A 219 2.90 6.14 -12.34
C ARG A 219 1.77 5.12 -12.53
N PHE A 220 1.73 4.09 -11.69
CA PHE A 220 0.65 3.13 -11.71
C PHE A 220 -0.71 3.83 -11.54
N LEU A 221 -0.88 4.64 -10.49
CA LEU A 221 -2.13 5.39 -10.27
C LEU A 221 -2.47 6.33 -11.43
N LYS A 222 -1.47 7.02 -11.96
CA LYS A 222 -1.63 7.90 -13.12
C LYS A 222 -2.22 7.15 -14.32
N HIS A 223 -1.66 5.98 -14.64
CA HIS A 223 -2.12 5.17 -15.77
C HIS A 223 -3.45 4.47 -15.48
N PHE A 224 -3.69 4.06 -14.24
CA PHE A 224 -4.98 3.54 -13.81
C PHE A 224 -6.09 4.57 -14.01
N VAL A 225 -5.90 5.82 -13.58
CA VAL A 225 -6.89 6.90 -13.77
C VAL A 225 -7.14 7.19 -15.25
N ALA A 226 -6.08 7.21 -16.05
CA ALA A 226 -6.22 7.38 -17.49
C ALA A 226 -7.05 6.26 -18.13
N TYR A 227 -6.81 5.02 -17.72
CA TYR A 227 -7.56 3.85 -18.16
C TYR A 227 -9.00 3.86 -17.65
N TYR A 228 -9.20 4.01 -16.33
CA TYR A 228 -10.50 3.80 -15.70
C TYR A 228 -11.51 4.92 -15.98
N TYR A 229 -11.04 6.17 -15.99
CA TYR A 229 -11.90 7.34 -16.23
C TYR A 229 -11.83 7.88 -17.65
N GLY A 230 -10.93 7.37 -18.50
CA GLY A 230 -10.75 7.92 -19.86
C GLY A 230 -10.24 9.36 -19.89
N GLU A 231 -9.51 9.79 -18.86
CA GLU A 231 -9.12 11.18 -18.67
C GLU A 231 -7.61 11.38 -18.69
N ASN A 232 -7.20 12.67 -18.81
CA ASN A 232 -5.78 13.02 -18.78
C ASN A 232 -5.13 12.64 -17.46
N SER A 233 -4.14 11.77 -17.54
CA SER A 233 -3.37 11.26 -16.42
C SER A 233 -2.65 12.33 -15.57
N ASN A 234 -2.40 13.54 -16.11
CA ASN A 234 -1.73 14.60 -15.34
C ASN A 234 -2.57 15.15 -14.17
N LYS A 235 -3.89 14.94 -14.21
CA LYS A 235 -4.82 15.38 -13.16
C LYS A 235 -5.31 14.22 -12.27
N PHE A 236 -4.60 13.10 -12.24
CA PHE A 236 -5.06 11.92 -11.53
C PHE A 236 -5.31 12.15 -10.02
N LYS A 237 -4.50 12.98 -9.36
CA LYS A 237 -4.69 13.35 -7.95
C LYS A 237 -5.98 14.14 -7.74
N GLU A 238 -6.19 15.17 -8.57
CA GLU A 238 -7.41 15.99 -8.56
C GLU A 238 -8.63 15.10 -8.83
N ARG A 239 -8.54 14.19 -9.82
CA ARG A 239 -9.62 13.26 -10.16
C ARG A 239 -10.02 12.38 -8.98
N LEU A 240 -9.07 11.72 -8.34
CA LEU A 240 -9.33 10.80 -7.24
C LEU A 240 -9.76 11.50 -5.94
N LEU A 241 -9.04 12.56 -5.55
CA LEU A 241 -9.17 13.12 -4.21
C LEU A 241 -10.14 14.32 -4.13
N GLU A 242 -10.33 15.05 -5.23
CA GLU A 242 -11.14 16.28 -5.22
C GLU A 242 -12.45 16.14 -6.01
N MET A 243 -12.45 15.38 -7.12
CA MET A 243 -13.65 15.22 -7.93
C MET A 243 -14.47 14.00 -7.50
N GLU A 244 -13.87 12.81 -7.47
CA GLU A 244 -14.60 11.57 -7.23
C GLU A 244 -14.86 11.35 -5.74
N PHE A 245 -13.82 11.40 -4.91
CA PHE A 245 -13.89 11.10 -3.47
C PHE A 245 -13.59 12.34 -2.62
N ASN A 246 -14.30 13.43 -2.89
CA ASN A 246 -14.10 14.69 -2.17
C ASN A 246 -14.49 14.55 -0.70
N ALA A 247 -13.59 14.96 0.23
CA ALA A 247 -13.82 14.92 1.66
C ALA A 247 -15.02 15.76 2.12
N HIS A 248 -15.32 16.83 1.39
CA HIS A 248 -16.42 17.76 1.73
C HIS A 248 -17.74 17.43 1.01
N ARG A 249 -17.76 16.37 0.19
CA ARG A 249 -18.98 15.94 -0.49
C ARG A 249 -20.02 15.48 0.53
N LYS A 250 -21.25 15.94 0.35
CA LYS A 250 -22.41 15.43 1.07
C LYS A 250 -23.00 14.26 0.29
N TYR A 251 -23.33 13.22 1.00
CA TYR A 251 -23.96 12.03 0.45
C TYR A 251 -25.43 12.03 0.85
N ASP A 252 -26.33 11.82 -0.11
CA ASP A 252 -27.77 11.70 0.15
C ASP A 252 -28.11 10.24 0.47
N ASP A 253 -29.00 10.03 1.42
CA ASP A 253 -29.41 8.69 1.85
C ASP A 253 -29.97 7.83 0.69
N ALA A 254 -30.53 8.48 -0.35
CA ALA A 254 -31.05 7.79 -1.53
C ALA A 254 -29.97 7.17 -2.43
N ASN A 255 -28.69 7.60 -2.32
CA ASN A 255 -27.61 7.19 -3.22
C ASN A 255 -26.47 6.44 -2.51
N LEU A 256 -26.63 6.08 -1.24
CA LEU A 256 -25.54 5.46 -0.46
C LEU A 256 -25.14 4.09 -1.04
N ASP A 257 -26.10 3.31 -1.54
CA ASP A 257 -25.82 2.01 -2.16
C ASP A 257 -25.08 2.15 -3.48
N ASP A 258 -25.43 3.15 -4.30
CA ASP A 258 -24.71 3.45 -5.55
C ASP A 258 -23.26 3.87 -5.28
N GLU A 259 -23.02 4.65 -4.22
CA GLU A 259 -21.66 5.05 -3.84
C GLU A 259 -20.85 3.87 -3.27
N TYR A 260 -21.50 2.94 -2.55
CA TYR A 260 -20.89 1.68 -2.13
C TYR A 260 -20.47 0.84 -3.32
N ASP A 261 -21.38 0.62 -4.28
CA ASP A 261 -21.12 -0.18 -5.47
C ASP A 261 -20.00 0.43 -6.33
N LYS A 262 -19.92 1.77 -6.42
CA LYS A 262 -18.81 2.45 -7.09
C LYS A 262 -17.46 2.20 -6.43
N ILE A 263 -17.39 2.21 -5.10
CA ILE A 263 -16.14 1.92 -4.39
C ILE A 263 -15.76 0.46 -4.60
N ASP A 264 -16.70 -0.47 -4.48
CA ASP A 264 -16.46 -1.90 -4.67
C ASP A 264 -15.95 -2.19 -6.09
N GLU A 265 -16.59 -1.61 -7.09
CA GLU A 265 -16.17 -1.69 -8.49
C GLU A 265 -14.76 -1.11 -8.70
N LEU A 266 -14.50 0.07 -8.17
CA LEU A 266 -13.18 0.70 -8.26
C LEU A 266 -12.08 -0.16 -7.63
N LEU A 267 -12.33 -0.72 -6.44
CA LEU A 267 -11.39 -1.60 -5.75
C LEU A 267 -11.09 -2.85 -6.57
N PHE A 268 -12.10 -3.42 -7.21
CA PHE A 268 -11.95 -4.55 -8.12
C PHE A 268 -10.99 -4.20 -9.27
N TYR A 269 -11.26 -3.12 -10.01
CA TYR A 269 -10.43 -2.71 -11.13
C TYR A 269 -9.03 -2.27 -10.70
N LEU A 270 -8.89 -1.64 -9.54
CA LEU A 270 -7.60 -1.20 -9.01
C LEU A 270 -6.70 -2.40 -8.68
N SER A 271 -7.23 -3.42 -7.99
CA SER A 271 -6.50 -4.64 -7.68
C SER A 271 -6.13 -5.44 -8.91
N TYR A 272 -7.02 -5.47 -9.90
CA TYR A 272 -6.75 -6.14 -11.16
C TYR A 272 -5.67 -5.42 -11.97
N SER A 273 -5.78 -4.11 -12.06
CA SER A 273 -4.80 -3.29 -12.79
C SER A 273 -3.40 -3.39 -12.19
N SER A 274 -3.26 -3.55 -10.85
CA SER A 274 -1.94 -3.75 -10.23
C SER A 274 -1.27 -5.04 -10.70
N LYS A 275 -2.05 -6.12 -10.84
CA LYS A 275 -1.56 -7.41 -11.36
C LYS A 275 -1.15 -7.32 -12.83
N VAL A 276 -1.98 -6.68 -13.66
CA VAL A 276 -1.65 -6.44 -15.08
C VAL A 276 -0.42 -5.55 -15.21
N TRP A 277 -0.32 -4.51 -14.38
CA TRP A 277 0.85 -3.63 -14.34
C TRP A 277 2.13 -4.40 -14.03
N ASN A 278 2.12 -5.21 -12.97
CA ASN A 278 3.25 -6.05 -12.62
C ASN A 278 3.63 -6.99 -13.76
N PHE A 279 2.64 -7.66 -14.36
CA PHE A 279 2.85 -8.53 -15.52
C PHE A 279 3.50 -7.79 -16.69
N LEU A 280 3.00 -6.63 -17.09
CA LEU A 280 3.52 -5.86 -18.22
C LEU A 280 4.98 -5.40 -18.01
N HIS A 281 5.42 -5.27 -16.76
CA HIS A 281 6.80 -4.90 -16.43
C HIS A 281 7.73 -6.10 -16.27
N THR A 282 7.25 -7.19 -15.67
CA THR A 282 8.07 -8.37 -15.35
C THR A 282 7.98 -9.44 -16.42
N LEU A 283 6.86 -9.48 -17.16
CA LEU A 283 6.47 -10.58 -18.06
C LEU A 283 6.50 -11.96 -17.37
N ASP A 284 6.29 -11.98 -16.05
CA ASP A 284 6.15 -13.22 -15.29
C ASP A 284 4.77 -13.83 -15.53
N GLU A 285 4.74 -15.04 -16.12
CA GLU A 285 3.47 -15.75 -16.42
C GLU A 285 2.65 -16.07 -15.19
N LYS A 286 3.26 -16.20 -14.02
CA LYS A 286 2.54 -16.42 -12.76
C LYS A 286 1.64 -15.25 -12.39
N ALA A 287 1.96 -14.05 -12.88
CA ALA A 287 1.14 -12.86 -12.65
C ALA A 287 -0.16 -12.86 -13.46
N ILE A 288 -0.30 -13.69 -14.48
CA ILE A 288 -1.46 -13.72 -15.40
C ILE A 288 -2.54 -14.70 -14.96
N THR A 289 -2.21 -15.67 -14.14
CA THR A 289 -3.25 -16.53 -13.54
C THR A 289 -3.89 -15.77 -12.39
N LEU A 290 -4.93 -15.02 -12.70
CA LEU A 290 -5.66 -14.20 -11.73
C LEU A 290 -6.71 -15.05 -11.06
N ILE A 291 -6.58 -15.26 -9.77
CA ILE A 291 -7.57 -15.95 -8.93
C ILE A 291 -8.45 -14.86 -8.32
N PHE A 292 -9.74 -14.84 -8.71
CA PHE A 292 -10.75 -14.00 -8.08
C PHE A 292 -11.38 -14.71 -6.90
N ASN A 293 -11.98 -13.95 -5.96
CA ASN A 293 -12.57 -14.45 -4.73
C ASN A 293 -13.66 -15.53 -4.91
N ASP A 294 -14.21 -15.66 -6.12
CA ASP A 294 -15.29 -16.61 -6.44
C ASP A 294 -14.82 -17.86 -7.20
N ASN A 295 -13.54 -18.26 -7.06
CA ASN A 295 -12.95 -19.34 -7.85
C ASN A 295 -12.99 -19.13 -9.39
N LYS A 296 -13.26 -17.94 -9.86
CA LYS A 296 -13.11 -17.58 -11.25
C LYS A 296 -11.63 -17.38 -11.54
N LYS A 297 -11.09 -18.24 -12.39
CA LYS A 297 -9.77 -18.05 -12.98
C LYS A 297 -9.93 -17.28 -14.28
N LEU A 298 -9.25 -16.17 -14.39
CA LEU A 298 -8.96 -15.59 -15.69
C LEU A 298 -7.61 -16.15 -16.14
N GLU A 299 -7.61 -16.97 -17.16
CA GLU A 299 -6.40 -17.43 -17.84
C GLU A 299 -6.27 -16.65 -19.14
N ILE A 300 -5.32 -15.73 -19.18
CA ILE A 300 -4.91 -15.13 -20.44
C ILE A 300 -3.85 -16.06 -21.02
N GLU A 301 -4.17 -16.72 -22.13
CA GLU A 301 -3.21 -17.54 -22.85
C GLU A 301 -2.10 -16.67 -23.45
N ILE A 302 -0.90 -16.76 -22.90
CA ILE A 302 0.28 -16.08 -23.42
C ILE A 302 1.04 -17.03 -24.32
N THR A 303 0.81 -16.91 -25.61
CA THR A 303 1.58 -17.63 -26.62
C THR A 303 3.01 -17.08 -26.71
N PRO A 304 3.97 -17.83 -27.29
CA PRO A 304 5.30 -17.29 -27.58
C PRO A 304 5.28 -16.03 -28.44
N LYS A 305 4.28 -15.90 -29.31
CA LYS A 305 4.09 -14.71 -30.15
C LYS A 305 3.62 -13.52 -29.31
N THR A 306 2.61 -13.72 -28.46
CA THR A 306 2.11 -12.68 -27.53
C THR A 306 3.26 -12.17 -26.66
N ARG A 307 4.06 -13.07 -26.09
CA ARG A 307 5.23 -12.71 -25.27
C ARG A 307 6.23 -11.87 -26.06
N THR A 308 6.58 -12.27 -27.28
CA THR A 308 7.52 -11.51 -28.12
C THR A 308 6.98 -10.10 -28.41
N LEU A 309 5.68 -9.96 -28.65
CA LEU A 309 5.05 -8.66 -28.90
C LEU A 309 5.08 -7.79 -27.64
N LEU A 310 4.78 -8.34 -26.46
CA LEU A 310 4.85 -7.62 -25.20
C LEU A 310 6.28 -7.17 -24.85
N ASP A 311 7.29 -8.01 -25.13
CA ASP A 311 8.70 -7.63 -24.97
C ASP A 311 9.07 -6.44 -25.85
N LYS A 312 8.63 -6.44 -27.11
CA LYS A 312 8.83 -5.30 -28.02
C LYS A 312 8.09 -4.05 -27.52
N MET A 313 6.85 -4.20 -27.08
CA MET A 313 6.07 -3.09 -26.49
C MET A 313 6.74 -2.53 -25.24
N ARG A 314 7.34 -3.36 -24.40
CA ARG A 314 8.11 -2.92 -23.24
C ARG A 314 9.31 -2.07 -23.64
N CYS A 315 10.05 -2.48 -24.67
CA CYS A 315 11.15 -1.68 -25.21
C CYS A 315 10.66 -0.33 -25.76
N LEU A 316 9.51 -0.33 -26.46
CA LEU A 316 8.91 0.90 -26.98
C LEU A 316 8.38 1.81 -25.85
N ASN A 317 7.79 1.23 -24.81
CA ASN A 317 7.36 1.98 -23.62
C ASN A 317 8.54 2.68 -22.93
N ALA A 318 9.70 2.04 -22.85
CA ALA A 318 10.92 2.66 -22.30
C ALA A 318 11.39 3.88 -23.13
N LEU A 319 11.16 3.85 -24.44
CA LEU A 319 11.47 4.96 -25.34
C LEU A 319 10.40 6.08 -25.32
N SER A 320 9.19 5.74 -24.94
CA SER A 320 8.01 6.60 -25.04
C SER A 320 7.42 7.04 -23.70
N ASP A 321 8.21 6.98 -22.62
CA ASP A 321 7.76 7.26 -21.24
C ASP A 321 6.45 6.54 -20.86
N ASN A 322 6.35 5.27 -21.27
CA ASN A 322 5.22 4.39 -20.94
C ASN A 322 3.87 4.82 -21.57
N ALA A 323 3.87 5.53 -22.68
CA ALA A 323 2.67 6.05 -23.34
C ALA A 323 1.63 4.97 -23.72
N PHE A 324 2.06 3.70 -23.88
CA PHE A 324 1.16 2.59 -24.21
C PHE A 324 0.57 1.88 -22.98
N LEU A 325 1.06 2.14 -21.78
CA LEU A 325 0.60 1.41 -20.59
C LEU A 325 -0.89 1.57 -20.30
N PRO A 326 -1.52 2.74 -20.37
CA PRO A 326 -2.98 2.85 -20.19
C PRO A 326 -3.76 2.00 -21.18
N LEU A 327 -3.31 1.98 -22.44
CA LEU A 327 -3.92 1.20 -23.49
C LEU A 327 -3.73 -0.31 -23.28
N LEU A 328 -2.54 -0.74 -22.87
CA LEU A 328 -2.28 -2.13 -22.52
C LEU A 328 -3.09 -2.57 -21.30
N LEU A 329 -3.20 -1.73 -20.28
CA LEU A 329 -4.09 -1.98 -19.14
C LEU A 329 -5.54 -2.20 -19.62
N SER A 330 -6.04 -1.35 -20.50
CA SER A 330 -7.39 -1.49 -21.08
C SER A 330 -7.54 -2.80 -21.85
N LEU A 331 -6.60 -3.13 -22.74
CA LEU A 331 -6.65 -4.36 -23.53
C LEU A 331 -6.70 -5.62 -22.65
N PHE A 332 -5.90 -5.66 -21.60
CA PHE A 332 -5.87 -6.81 -20.69
C PHE A 332 -7.07 -6.82 -19.74
N THR A 333 -7.62 -5.66 -19.40
CA THR A 333 -8.80 -5.58 -18.53
C THR A 333 -10.09 -5.97 -19.25
N ILE A 334 -10.21 -5.73 -20.56
CA ILE A 334 -11.33 -6.21 -21.39
C ILE A 334 -11.42 -7.76 -21.38
N GLN A 335 -10.33 -8.46 -21.09
CA GLN A 335 -10.36 -9.92 -20.92
C GLN A 335 -11.13 -10.35 -19.66
N LEU A 336 -11.48 -9.43 -18.76
CA LEU A 336 -12.28 -9.74 -17.59
C LEU A 336 -13.75 -9.96 -17.95
N GLU A 337 -14.25 -11.14 -17.62
CA GLU A 337 -15.69 -11.37 -17.52
C GLU A 337 -16.22 -10.67 -16.25
N GLY A 338 -16.60 -9.42 -16.33
CA GLY A 338 -17.16 -8.64 -15.21
C GLY A 338 -18.55 -8.12 -15.50
N LYS A 339 -19.28 -7.76 -14.45
CA LYS A 339 -20.64 -7.18 -14.51
C LYS A 339 -20.75 -5.93 -15.40
N HIS A 340 -19.62 -5.33 -15.79
CA HIS A 340 -19.55 -4.04 -16.47
C HIS A 340 -18.88 -4.11 -17.85
N ALA A 341 -18.32 -5.25 -18.25
CA ALA A 341 -17.77 -5.40 -19.60
C ALA A 341 -18.90 -5.72 -20.60
N ASN A 342 -19.49 -4.71 -21.18
CA ASN A 342 -20.39 -4.87 -22.33
C ASN A 342 -19.65 -5.37 -23.61
N LYS A 343 -18.38 -5.71 -23.50
CA LYS A 343 -17.54 -6.15 -24.62
C LYS A 343 -17.12 -7.62 -24.38
N GLN A 344 -17.21 -8.42 -25.42
CA GLN A 344 -16.71 -9.79 -25.43
C GLN A 344 -15.17 -9.78 -25.28
N PRO A 345 -14.60 -10.71 -24.51
CA PRO A 345 -13.16 -10.90 -24.43
C PRO A 345 -12.55 -11.11 -25.83
N TYR A 346 -11.37 -10.54 -26.07
CA TYR A 346 -10.63 -10.81 -27.31
C TYR A 346 -10.15 -12.25 -27.33
N THR A 347 -10.25 -12.90 -28.46
CA THR A 347 -9.55 -14.16 -28.69
C THR A 347 -8.03 -13.92 -28.71
N THR A 348 -7.23 -14.93 -28.43
CA THR A 348 -5.75 -14.86 -28.47
C THR A 348 -5.27 -14.27 -29.80
N LYS A 349 -5.90 -14.64 -30.91
CA LYS A 349 -5.55 -14.13 -32.25
C LYS A 349 -5.86 -12.65 -32.43
N GLU A 350 -6.97 -12.19 -31.90
CA GLU A 350 -7.34 -10.76 -31.93
C GLU A 350 -6.41 -9.95 -31.05
N LEU A 351 -6.10 -10.40 -29.85
CA LEU A 351 -5.13 -9.77 -28.95
C LEU A 351 -3.76 -9.64 -29.62
N GLU A 352 -3.27 -10.74 -30.23
CA GLU A 352 -2.01 -10.74 -30.98
C GLU A 352 -2.04 -9.73 -32.15
N GLY A 353 -3.13 -9.67 -32.87
CA GLY A 353 -3.31 -8.70 -33.96
C GLY A 353 -3.26 -7.25 -33.49
N LEU A 354 -3.92 -6.95 -32.36
CA LEU A 354 -3.89 -5.63 -31.75
C LEU A 354 -2.47 -5.27 -31.25
N LEU A 355 -1.79 -6.18 -30.59
CA LEU A 355 -0.42 -5.98 -30.14
C LEU A 355 0.56 -5.76 -31.31
N GLU A 356 0.41 -6.50 -32.43
CA GLU A 356 1.19 -6.25 -33.66
C GLU A 356 0.96 -4.84 -34.21
N TYR A 357 -0.29 -4.40 -34.19
CA TYR A 357 -0.65 -3.06 -34.67
C TYR A 357 -0.02 -1.98 -33.82
N LEU A 358 -0.10 -2.13 -32.49
CA LEU A 358 0.51 -1.20 -31.53
C LEU A 358 2.03 -1.18 -31.64
N GLU A 359 2.66 -2.34 -31.81
CA GLU A 359 4.12 -2.44 -31.98
C GLU A 359 4.57 -1.68 -33.23
N ARG A 360 3.91 -1.90 -34.36
CA ARG A 360 4.22 -1.19 -35.61
C ARG A 360 3.99 0.31 -35.50
N PHE A 361 2.88 0.71 -34.90
CA PHE A 361 2.56 2.12 -34.68
C PHE A 361 3.63 2.77 -33.78
N GLY A 362 3.95 2.16 -32.63
CA GLY A 362 4.96 2.65 -31.71
C GLY A 362 6.34 2.76 -32.33
N PHE A 363 6.76 1.75 -33.09
CA PHE A 363 8.04 1.79 -33.80
C PHE A 363 8.09 2.93 -34.82
N LEU A 364 7.05 3.12 -35.62
CA LEU A 364 7.02 4.18 -36.63
C LEU A 364 6.99 5.59 -36.02
N ILE A 365 6.19 5.80 -34.98
CA ILE A 365 6.00 7.12 -34.38
C ILE A 365 7.18 7.51 -33.48
N TYR A 366 7.63 6.61 -32.61
CA TYR A 366 8.67 6.92 -31.63
C TYR A 366 10.06 6.51 -32.10
N GLY A 367 10.18 5.34 -32.71
CA GLY A 367 11.46 4.84 -33.18
C GLY A 367 11.97 5.51 -34.46
N VAL A 368 11.09 5.76 -35.43
CA VAL A 368 11.46 6.32 -36.74
C VAL A 368 11.21 7.82 -36.81
N ALA A 369 10.02 8.27 -36.42
CA ALA A 369 9.65 9.68 -36.55
C ALA A 369 10.12 10.56 -35.36
N GLY A 370 10.60 9.95 -34.25
CA GLY A 370 11.13 10.66 -33.07
C GLY A 370 10.15 11.66 -32.46
N ARG A 371 8.85 11.35 -32.52
CA ARG A 371 7.82 12.26 -31.99
C ARG A 371 7.71 12.17 -30.48
N ASP A 372 7.40 13.31 -29.86
CA ASP A 372 7.17 13.46 -28.43
C ASP A 372 5.86 12.75 -28.01
N THR A 373 5.90 12.09 -26.88
CA THR A 373 4.82 11.24 -26.34
C THR A 373 3.70 12.02 -25.68
N ALA A 374 3.94 13.27 -25.27
CA ALA A 374 3.02 14.08 -24.48
C ALA A 374 1.63 14.31 -25.11
N LYS A 375 1.48 14.11 -26.41
CA LYS A 375 0.20 14.28 -27.16
C LYS A 375 -0.53 12.98 -27.46
N ASN A 376 0.08 11.82 -27.22
CA ASN A 376 -0.43 10.54 -27.72
C ASN A 376 -1.13 9.67 -26.66
N GLU A 377 -1.11 10.07 -25.39
CA GLU A 377 -1.95 9.44 -24.35
C GLU A 377 -3.46 9.51 -24.72
N TRP A 378 -3.86 10.46 -25.55
CA TRP A 378 -5.24 10.71 -25.96
C TRP A 378 -5.72 9.87 -27.15
N ILE A 379 -4.85 9.59 -28.10
CA ILE A 379 -5.25 8.92 -29.34
C ILE A 379 -5.61 7.46 -29.11
N GLY A 380 -5.02 6.82 -28.09
CA GLY A 380 -5.28 5.42 -27.76
C GLY A 380 -6.61 5.19 -27.05
N LEU A 381 -7.07 6.15 -26.25
CA LEU A 381 -8.30 6.02 -25.46
C LEU A 381 -9.56 6.23 -26.31
N ASP A 382 -9.53 7.16 -27.26
CA ASP A 382 -10.65 7.42 -28.18
C ASP A 382 -10.96 6.25 -29.14
N TRP A 383 -10.03 5.30 -29.31
CA TRP A 383 -10.22 4.13 -30.16
C TRP A 383 -10.78 2.90 -29.43
N LEU A 384 -10.75 2.90 -28.11
CA LEU A 384 -11.18 1.77 -27.28
C LEU A 384 -12.52 2.01 -26.56
N LEU A 385 -12.97 3.25 -26.44
CA LEU A 385 -14.28 3.65 -25.97
C LEU A 385 -15.27 3.73 -27.14
#